data_e49e224a20993ff2cec8526c4a25c1c6
#
_entry.id   e49e224a20993ff2cec8526c4a25c1c6
#
_cell.length_a   1.000
_cell.length_b   1.000
_cell.length_c   1.000
_cell.angle_alpha   90.00
_cell.angle_beta   90.00
_cell.angle_gamma   90.00
#
_symmetry.space_group_name_H-M   'P 1'
#
loop_
_entity.id
_entity.type
_entity.pdbx_description
1 polymer ?
#
loop_
_entity_poly.entity_id
_entity_poly.type
_entity_poly.pdbx_seq_one_letter_code
_entity_poly.pdbx_strand_id
1 'polypeptide(L)'
;DGLEDEWYEYVPESYDPSRPVPLVIGLHGGLMTGWGHAIYTSWTLVADREGFICLFPNAHEKRMWTVEGVFETFRQEDAPDLPIVLPPENMDDNHDIKMIQALIARMEEKYNIDKGRIFMQGMSMGNIMTGQFARNYGRILAGAAGSGGPCEPFNLYDESGKIKNKA
;
A
#
# COMPACT_ATOMS: atom_id res chain seq x y z
N ASP A 1 -2.92 17.79 -10.73
CA ASP A 1 -1.93 17.51 -11.77
C ASP A 1 -2.57 16.91 -13.04
N GLY A 2 -3.81 16.46 -12.99
CA GLY A 2 -4.55 15.91 -14.12
C GLY A 2 -4.17 14.49 -14.53
N LEU A 3 -3.38 13.80 -13.73
CA LEU A 3 -3.12 12.38 -13.89
C LEU A 3 -4.25 11.59 -13.21
N GLU A 4 -4.66 10.50 -13.84
CA GLU A 4 -5.67 9.60 -13.30
C GLU A 4 -5.00 8.49 -12.48
N ASP A 5 -5.50 8.27 -11.26
CA ASP A 5 -5.10 7.11 -10.46
C ASP A 5 -5.87 5.87 -10.92
N GLU A 6 -5.17 4.76 -11.00
CA GLU A 6 -5.74 3.46 -11.36
C GLU A 6 -5.64 2.49 -10.19
N TRP A 7 -6.68 1.70 -9.99
CA TRP A 7 -6.68 0.62 -9.01
C TRP A 7 -7.60 -0.52 -9.45
N TYR A 8 -7.44 -1.67 -8.80
CA TYR A 8 -8.29 -2.84 -9.01
C TYR A 8 -8.92 -3.25 -7.69
N GLU A 9 -10.19 -3.57 -7.73
CA GLU A 9 -10.94 -4.10 -6.60
C GLU A 9 -11.30 -5.55 -6.88
N TYR A 10 -11.16 -6.40 -5.88
CA TYR A 10 -11.67 -7.76 -5.92
C TYR A 10 -12.66 -7.99 -4.80
N VAL A 11 -13.86 -8.35 -5.15
CA VAL A 11 -14.97 -8.66 -4.21
C VAL A 11 -15.33 -10.12 -4.41
N PRO A 12 -15.17 -11.00 -3.39
CA PRO A 12 -15.53 -12.40 -3.52
C PRO A 12 -17.04 -12.58 -3.72
N GLU A 13 -17.45 -13.63 -4.43
CA GLU A 13 -18.87 -13.93 -4.66
C GLU A 13 -19.66 -14.15 -3.37
N SER A 14 -18.95 -14.56 -2.30
CA SER A 14 -19.54 -14.75 -0.97
C SER A 14 -19.80 -13.45 -0.19
N TYR A 15 -19.47 -12.28 -0.75
CA TYR A 15 -19.65 -11.00 -0.09
C TYR A 15 -21.13 -10.72 0.20
N ASP A 16 -21.44 -10.48 1.48
CA ASP A 16 -22.75 -10.11 1.95
C ASP A 16 -22.69 -8.70 2.56
N PRO A 17 -23.35 -7.69 1.95
CA PRO A 17 -23.29 -6.31 2.43
C PRO A 17 -23.92 -6.11 3.83
N SER A 18 -24.66 -7.09 4.34
CA SER A 18 -25.22 -7.04 5.70
C SER A 18 -24.17 -7.33 6.80
N ARG A 19 -23.00 -7.87 6.42
CA ARG A 19 -21.94 -8.24 7.36
C ARG A 19 -20.64 -7.51 7.03
N PRO A 20 -19.98 -6.87 8.04
CA PRO A 20 -18.73 -6.18 7.82
C PRO A 20 -17.60 -7.18 7.52
N VAL A 21 -16.83 -6.91 6.48
CA VAL A 21 -15.72 -7.75 6.00
C VAL A 21 -14.38 -7.04 6.09
N PRO A 22 -13.26 -7.78 6.24
CA PRO A 22 -11.92 -7.19 6.18
C PRO A 22 -11.61 -6.60 4.81
N LEU A 23 -10.68 -5.64 4.78
CA LEU A 23 -10.04 -5.12 3.58
C LEU A 23 -8.55 -5.48 3.59
N VAL A 24 -8.06 -6.06 2.51
CA VAL A 24 -6.63 -6.30 2.26
C VAL A 24 -6.17 -5.43 1.11
N ILE A 25 -5.17 -4.59 1.36
CA ILE A 25 -4.57 -3.69 0.37
C ILE A 25 -3.24 -4.30 -0.07
N GLY A 26 -3.11 -4.62 -1.35
CA GLY A 26 -1.91 -5.18 -1.94
C GLY A 26 -1.12 -4.15 -2.76
N LEU A 27 0.13 -3.86 -2.38
CA LEU A 27 1.00 -2.90 -3.04
C LEU A 27 2.06 -3.61 -3.89
N HIS A 28 2.06 -3.34 -5.18
CA HIS A 28 2.94 -3.98 -6.17
C HIS A 28 4.41 -3.57 -6.03
N GLY A 29 5.32 -4.35 -6.60
CA GLY A 29 6.73 -4.00 -6.74
C GLY A 29 6.95 -2.89 -7.80
N GLY A 30 8.12 -2.25 -7.77
CA GLY A 30 8.45 -1.22 -8.77
C GLY A 30 8.25 -1.69 -10.21
N LEU A 31 7.76 -0.82 -11.07
CA LEU A 31 7.42 -1.05 -12.48
C LEU A 31 6.30 -2.07 -12.74
N MET A 32 5.73 -2.66 -11.70
CA MET A 32 4.57 -3.57 -11.79
C MET A 32 3.25 -2.79 -11.80
N THR A 33 2.15 -3.53 -11.78
CA THR A 33 0.79 -2.98 -11.63
C THR A 33 0.06 -3.66 -10.48
N GLY A 34 -0.99 -3.03 -9.97
CA GLY A 34 -1.90 -3.65 -9.00
C GLY A 34 -2.52 -4.94 -9.56
N TRP A 35 -2.89 -4.96 -10.84
CA TRP A 35 -3.34 -6.17 -11.53
C TRP A 35 -2.30 -7.29 -11.50
N GLY A 36 -1.04 -6.98 -11.85
CA GLY A 36 0.05 -7.95 -11.78
C GLY A 36 0.25 -8.49 -10.37
N HIS A 37 0.16 -7.61 -9.36
CA HIS A 37 0.25 -8.00 -7.96
C HIS A 37 -0.89 -8.92 -7.52
N ALA A 38 -2.12 -8.63 -7.94
CA ALA A 38 -3.29 -9.46 -7.66
C ALA A 38 -3.12 -10.89 -8.18
N ILE A 39 -2.59 -11.04 -9.41
CA ILE A 39 -2.33 -12.36 -10.01
C ILE A 39 -1.17 -13.07 -9.30
N TYR A 40 -0.06 -12.36 -9.08
CA TYR A 40 1.18 -12.94 -8.55
C TYR A 40 1.03 -13.44 -7.11
N THR A 41 0.29 -12.71 -6.27
CA THR A 41 0.15 -13.02 -4.83
C THR A 41 -0.96 -14.02 -4.52
N SER A 42 -1.83 -14.31 -5.46
CA SER A 42 -3.03 -15.16 -5.26
C SER A 42 -3.96 -14.66 -4.13
N TRP A 43 -3.89 -13.38 -3.76
CA TRP A 43 -4.76 -12.81 -2.72
C TRP A 43 -6.25 -12.99 -3.05
N THR A 44 -6.63 -12.98 -4.34
CA THR A 44 -8.02 -13.19 -4.75
C THR A 44 -8.54 -14.58 -4.38
N LEU A 45 -7.70 -15.62 -4.50
CA LEU A 45 -8.07 -16.99 -4.11
C LEU A 45 -8.24 -17.12 -2.59
N VAL A 46 -7.41 -16.39 -1.82
CA VAL A 46 -7.54 -16.35 -0.37
C VAL A 46 -8.79 -15.56 0.03
N ALA A 47 -9.09 -14.47 -0.68
CA ALA A 47 -10.29 -13.67 -0.47
C ALA A 47 -11.58 -14.48 -0.67
N ASP A 48 -11.63 -15.34 -1.70
CA ASP A 48 -12.77 -16.23 -1.93
C ASP A 48 -12.97 -17.22 -0.79
N ARG A 49 -11.87 -17.74 -0.24
CA ARG A 49 -11.92 -18.70 0.87
C ARG A 49 -12.27 -18.06 2.21
N GLU A 50 -11.70 -16.89 2.51
CA GLU A 50 -11.77 -16.26 3.84
C GLU A 50 -12.81 -15.12 3.91
N GLY A 51 -13.36 -14.67 2.79
CA GLY A 51 -14.45 -13.70 2.72
C GLY A 51 -14.03 -12.26 3.03
N PHE A 52 -12.94 -11.78 2.43
CA PHE A 52 -12.50 -10.38 2.51
C PHE A 52 -12.41 -9.72 1.13
N ILE A 53 -12.42 -8.40 1.09
CA ILE A 53 -12.26 -7.62 -0.15
C ILE A 53 -10.79 -7.26 -0.32
N CYS A 54 -10.31 -7.27 -1.58
CA CYS A 54 -8.96 -6.80 -1.91
C CYS A 54 -9.00 -5.49 -2.68
N LEU A 55 -7.97 -4.66 -2.45
CA LEU A 55 -7.69 -3.43 -3.16
C LEU A 55 -6.24 -3.45 -3.65
N PHE A 56 -6.03 -3.21 -4.95
CA PHE A 56 -4.72 -3.22 -5.58
C PHE A 56 -4.50 -1.91 -6.36
N PRO A 57 -4.00 -0.85 -5.72
CA PRO A 57 -3.71 0.41 -6.41
C PRO A 57 -2.44 0.31 -7.26
N ASN A 58 -2.37 1.12 -8.32
CA ASN A 58 -1.14 1.40 -9.03
C ASN A 58 -0.42 2.58 -8.36
N ALA A 59 0.91 2.50 -8.29
CA ALA A 59 1.71 3.66 -7.93
C ALA A 59 1.53 4.75 -9.00
N HIS A 60 1.32 5.99 -8.55
CA HIS A 60 0.93 7.12 -9.40
C HIS A 60 1.99 7.47 -10.46
N GLU A 61 3.25 7.63 -10.04
CA GLU A 61 4.31 8.08 -10.93
C GLU A 61 5.02 6.89 -11.58
N LYS A 62 4.75 6.67 -12.88
CA LYS A 62 5.44 5.65 -13.70
C LYS A 62 5.51 4.25 -13.05
N ARG A 63 4.53 3.90 -12.24
CA ARG A 63 4.46 2.62 -11.49
C ARG A 63 5.59 2.44 -10.46
N MET A 64 6.08 3.56 -9.93
CA MET A 64 7.09 3.59 -8.88
C MET A 64 6.51 4.30 -7.66
N TRP A 65 6.50 3.62 -6.52
CA TRP A 65 6.03 4.21 -5.28
C TRP A 65 6.94 5.33 -4.81
N THR A 66 6.35 6.40 -4.35
CA THR A 66 7.06 7.56 -3.79
C THR A 66 7.49 7.24 -2.36
N VAL A 67 8.68 6.66 -2.20
CA VAL A 67 9.20 6.14 -0.94
C VAL A 67 10.53 6.77 -0.54
N GLU A 68 10.76 6.92 0.77
CA GLU A 68 12.01 7.40 1.36
C GLU A 68 13.09 6.30 1.35
N GLY A 69 14.35 6.72 1.29
CA GLY A 69 15.52 5.85 1.48
C GLY A 69 15.89 5.01 0.26
N VAL A 70 15.27 5.22 -0.89
CA VAL A 70 15.54 4.44 -2.11
C VAL A 70 16.32 5.26 -3.13
N PHE A 71 15.80 6.41 -3.53
CA PHE A 71 16.34 7.17 -4.66
C PHE A 71 17.11 8.44 -4.29
N GLU A 72 17.20 8.82 -3.05
CA GLU A 72 17.86 10.05 -2.61
C GLU A 72 19.37 10.05 -2.89
N THR A 73 19.96 8.87 -2.98
CA THR A 73 21.39 8.70 -3.35
C THR A 73 21.59 8.21 -4.77
N PHE A 74 20.51 7.96 -5.51
CA PHE A 74 20.56 7.48 -6.89
C PHE A 74 20.82 8.65 -7.85
N ARG A 75 21.69 8.43 -8.83
CA ARG A 75 21.88 9.37 -9.94
C ARG A 75 21.22 8.79 -11.19
N GLN A 76 20.46 9.62 -11.91
CA GLN A 76 19.76 9.18 -13.12
C GLN A 76 20.72 8.63 -14.19
N GLU A 77 21.95 9.11 -14.22
CA GLU A 77 23.00 8.64 -15.12
C GLU A 77 23.43 7.18 -14.88
N ASP A 78 23.29 6.69 -13.64
CA ASP A 78 23.62 5.32 -13.27
C ASP A 78 22.52 4.31 -13.67
N ALA A 79 21.29 4.80 -13.89
CA ALA A 79 20.15 4.00 -14.33
C ALA A 79 19.22 4.83 -15.24
N PRO A 80 19.61 5.11 -16.49
CA PRO A 80 18.92 6.07 -17.36
C PRO A 80 17.48 5.68 -17.69
N ASP A 81 17.19 4.39 -17.70
CA ASP A 81 15.86 3.85 -18.03
C ASP A 81 14.96 3.67 -16.79
N LEU A 82 15.50 3.84 -15.58
CA LEU A 82 14.74 3.70 -14.36
C LEU A 82 14.09 5.05 -13.98
N PRO A 83 12.76 5.13 -13.84
CA PRO A 83 12.13 6.33 -13.35
C PRO A 83 12.50 6.55 -11.88
N ILE A 84 13.18 7.66 -11.60
CA ILE A 84 13.50 8.09 -10.24
C ILE A 84 12.38 8.98 -9.74
N VAL A 85 11.76 8.58 -8.64
CA VAL A 85 10.67 9.31 -7.99
C VAL A 85 11.10 9.67 -6.58
N LEU A 86 11.36 10.95 -6.35
CA LEU A 86 11.81 11.45 -5.05
C LEU A 86 10.59 11.75 -4.14
N PRO A 87 10.68 11.41 -2.86
CA PRO A 87 9.63 11.76 -1.90
C PRO A 87 9.60 13.27 -1.65
N PRO A 88 8.43 13.84 -1.32
CA PRO A 88 8.34 15.23 -0.88
C PRO A 88 8.97 15.39 0.52
N GLU A 89 9.37 16.61 0.88
CA GLU A 89 9.87 16.93 2.22
C GLU A 89 8.83 16.65 3.32
N ASN A 90 7.56 16.91 3.02
CA ASN A 90 6.45 16.61 3.91
C ASN A 90 5.71 15.38 3.41
N MET A 91 5.67 14.33 4.22
CA MET A 91 5.01 13.06 3.89
C MET A 91 3.51 13.23 3.64
N ASP A 92 2.87 14.21 4.26
CA ASP A 92 1.46 14.53 3.99
C ASP A 92 1.21 15.05 2.55
N ASP A 93 2.28 15.44 1.83
CA ASP A 93 2.20 15.83 0.43
C ASP A 93 2.47 14.68 -0.55
N ASN A 94 2.80 13.51 -0.04
CA ASN A 94 3.03 12.31 -0.85
C ASN A 94 1.73 11.86 -1.54
N HIS A 95 1.74 11.88 -2.88
CA HIS A 95 0.55 11.57 -3.67
C HIS A 95 0.08 10.13 -3.45
N ASP A 96 0.98 9.15 -3.45
CA ASP A 96 0.61 7.74 -3.28
C ASP A 96 -0.05 7.50 -1.91
N ILE A 97 0.43 8.17 -0.86
CA ILE A 97 -0.18 8.08 0.48
C ILE A 97 -1.58 8.69 0.47
N LYS A 98 -1.75 9.89 -0.13
CA LYS A 98 -3.07 10.51 -0.26
C LYS A 98 -4.03 9.63 -1.06
N MET A 99 -3.56 9.05 -2.15
CA MET A 99 -4.33 8.13 -2.98
C MET A 99 -4.76 6.91 -2.18
N ILE A 100 -3.85 6.24 -1.46
CA ILE A 100 -4.18 5.06 -0.65
C ILE A 100 -5.23 5.42 0.42
N GLN A 101 -5.07 6.54 1.11
CA GLN A 101 -6.06 7.01 2.10
C GLN A 101 -7.43 7.28 1.47
N ALA A 102 -7.46 7.94 0.31
CA ALA A 102 -8.70 8.22 -0.42
C ALA A 102 -9.37 6.92 -0.90
N LEU A 103 -8.59 5.94 -1.35
CA LEU A 103 -9.09 4.64 -1.76
C LEU A 103 -9.66 3.84 -0.58
N ILE A 104 -9.03 3.87 0.60
CA ILE A 104 -9.58 3.27 1.81
C ILE A 104 -10.96 3.88 2.13
N ALA A 105 -11.06 5.21 2.15
CA ALA A 105 -12.32 5.90 2.39
C ALA A 105 -13.39 5.52 1.35
N ARG A 106 -13.01 5.44 0.07
CA ARG A 106 -13.90 5.00 -1.00
C ARG A 106 -14.39 3.55 -0.81
N MET A 107 -13.51 2.63 -0.37
CA MET A 107 -13.89 1.25 -0.09
C MET A 107 -14.88 1.17 1.07
N GLU A 108 -14.68 1.98 2.12
CA GLU A 108 -15.61 2.08 3.27
C GLU A 108 -16.98 2.66 2.88
N GLU A 109 -17.03 3.58 1.90
CA GLU A 109 -18.29 4.11 1.37
C GLU A 109 -19.04 3.11 0.48
N LYS A 110 -18.29 2.36 -0.32
CA LYS A 110 -18.85 1.45 -1.34
C LYS A 110 -19.25 0.10 -0.77
N TYR A 111 -18.51 -0.38 0.24
CA TYR A 111 -18.68 -1.71 0.81
C TYR A 111 -18.79 -1.65 2.33
N ASN A 112 -19.40 -2.67 2.94
CA ASN A 112 -19.45 -2.79 4.39
C ASN A 112 -18.10 -3.31 4.92
N ILE A 113 -17.10 -2.43 4.97
CA ILE A 113 -15.76 -2.74 5.47
C ILE A 113 -15.75 -2.67 7.00
N ASP A 114 -15.15 -3.67 7.63
CA ASP A 114 -14.79 -3.59 9.05
C ASP A 114 -13.56 -2.71 9.23
N LYS A 115 -13.77 -1.49 9.71
CA LYS A 115 -12.70 -0.50 9.92
C LYS A 115 -11.63 -0.93 10.92
N GLY A 116 -11.90 -1.94 11.74
CA GLY A 116 -10.93 -2.56 12.65
C GLY A 116 -10.12 -3.68 12.00
N ARG A 117 -10.40 -4.04 10.74
CA ARG A 117 -9.74 -5.13 10.01
C ARG A 117 -9.28 -4.70 8.61
N ILE A 118 -8.52 -3.62 8.54
CA ILE A 118 -7.85 -3.15 7.32
C ILE A 118 -6.39 -3.56 7.41
N PHE A 119 -5.93 -4.34 6.42
CA PHE A 119 -4.59 -4.87 6.36
C PHE A 119 -3.88 -4.39 5.10
N MET A 120 -2.56 -4.24 5.18
CA MET A 120 -1.75 -3.86 4.03
C MET A 120 -0.61 -4.86 3.83
N GLN A 121 -0.39 -5.24 2.58
CA GLN A 121 0.73 -6.11 2.19
C GLN A 121 1.41 -5.51 0.96
N GLY A 122 2.73 -5.51 0.95
CA GLY A 122 3.51 -5.06 -0.18
C GLY A 122 4.65 -6.00 -0.54
N MET A 123 5.07 -5.95 -1.80
CA MET A 123 6.20 -6.71 -2.31
C MET A 123 7.28 -5.76 -2.85
N SER A 124 8.57 -6.03 -2.54
CA SER A 124 9.69 -5.22 -3.03
C SER A 124 9.49 -3.73 -2.71
N MET A 125 9.39 -2.86 -3.68
CA MET A 125 9.11 -1.44 -3.48
C MET A 125 7.75 -1.19 -2.78
N GLY A 126 6.74 -2.02 -3.06
CA GLY A 126 5.47 -2.01 -2.32
C GLY A 126 5.63 -2.39 -0.83
N ASN A 127 6.62 -3.23 -0.49
CA ASN A 127 6.98 -3.49 0.90
C ASN A 127 7.52 -2.24 1.58
N ILE A 128 8.37 -1.46 0.89
CA ILE A 128 8.89 -0.19 1.42
C ILE A 128 7.74 0.80 1.65
N MET A 129 6.84 0.94 0.67
CA MET A 129 5.65 1.79 0.82
C MET A 129 4.73 1.31 1.96
N THR A 130 4.55 0.00 2.13
CA THR A 130 3.79 -0.57 3.25
C THR A 130 4.40 -0.16 4.60
N GLY A 131 5.72 -0.27 4.74
CA GLY A 131 6.44 0.17 5.93
C GLY A 131 6.32 1.67 6.16
N GLN A 132 6.48 2.49 5.11
CA GLN A 132 6.32 3.94 5.17
C GLN A 132 4.90 4.35 5.58
N PHE A 133 3.88 3.72 5.00
CA PHE A 133 2.49 3.97 5.37
C PHE A 133 2.22 3.58 6.83
N ALA A 134 2.67 2.40 7.26
CA ALA A 134 2.50 1.93 8.64
C ALA A 134 3.19 2.84 9.67
N ARG A 135 4.39 3.37 9.36
CA ARG A 135 5.09 4.31 10.25
C ARG A 135 4.33 5.62 10.46
N ASN A 136 3.73 6.15 9.40
CA ASN A 136 3.12 7.48 9.42
C ASN A 136 1.62 7.43 9.70
N TYR A 137 0.93 6.39 9.25
CA TYR A 137 -0.54 6.28 9.27
C TYR A 137 -1.03 4.92 9.80
N GLY A 138 -0.19 4.16 10.49
CA GLY A 138 -0.47 2.80 10.94
C GLY A 138 -1.69 2.64 11.84
N ARG A 139 -2.22 3.73 12.40
CA ARG A 139 -3.47 3.69 13.18
C ARG A 139 -4.70 3.27 12.36
N ILE A 140 -4.62 3.39 11.03
CA ILE A 140 -5.69 2.96 10.11
C ILE A 140 -5.65 1.44 9.94
N LEU A 141 -4.48 0.82 10.15
CA LEU A 141 -4.25 -0.58 9.85
C LEU A 141 -4.39 -1.46 11.10
N ALA A 142 -5.01 -2.62 10.92
CA ALA A 142 -4.99 -3.72 11.89
C ALA A 142 -3.66 -4.50 11.83
N GLY A 143 -2.99 -4.46 10.68
CA GLY A 143 -1.68 -5.09 10.50
C GLY A 143 -1.08 -4.77 9.13
N ALA A 144 0.23 -4.92 9.05
CA ALA A 144 1.01 -4.72 7.84
C ALA A 144 2.05 -5.84 7.67
N ALA A 145 2.29 -6.27 6.42
CA ALA A 145 3.27 -7.29 6.10
C ALA A 145 4.02 -6.94 4.82
N GLY A 146 5.26 -7.37 4.72
CA GLY A 146 6.09 -7.15 3.56
C GLY A 146 6.75 -8.42 3.06
N SER A 147 7.09 -8.45 1.77
CA SER A 147 7.84 -9.51 1.13
C SER A 147 8.79 -8.97 0.07
N GLY A 148 9.84 -9.75 -0.25
CA GLY A 148 10.76 -9.42 -1.33
C GLY A 148 11.68 -8.22 -1.07
N GLY A 149 11.97 -7.92 0.17
CA GLY A 149 12.89 -6.86 0.57
C GLY A 149 13.06 -6.84 2.09
N PRO A 150 14.03 -6.08 2.60
CA PRO A 150 14.15 -5.90 4.03
C PRO A 150 12.86 -5.25 4.55
N CYS A 151 12.16 -5.97 5.40
CA CYS A 151 11.12 -5.36 6.23
C CYS A 151 11.87 -4.67 7.38
N GLU A 152 12.46 -3.52 7.08
CA GLU A 152 13.10 -2.77 8.13
C GLU A 152 12.02 -2.11 8.97
N PRO A 153 12.00 -2.39 10.29
CA PRO A 153 11.14 -1.70 11.22
C PRO A 153 11.62 -0.27 11.43
N PHE A 154 12.08 0.40 10.36
CA PHE A 154 12.63 1.72 10.44
C PHE A 154 11.65 2.64 11.12
N ASN A 155 12.07 3.12 12.26
CA ASN A 155 11.40 4.16 13.01
C ASN A 155 9.96 3.83 13.47
N LEU A 156 9.65 2.54 13.70
CA LEU A 156 8.50 2.18 14.54
C LEU A 156 8.66 2.73 15.96
N TYR A 157 9.90 3.05 16.32
CA TYR A 157 10.25 3.57 17.65
C TYR A 157 10.71 5.01 17.53
N ASP A 158 10.30 5.86 18.46
CA ASP A 158 10.86 7.18 18.66
C ASP A 158 12.24 7.10 19.37
N GLU A 159 12.89 8.24 19.56
CA GLU A 159 14.18 8.32 20.25
C GLU A 159 14.14 7.79 21.69
N SER A 160 12.97 7.70 22.29
CA SER A 160 12.74 7.14 23.62
C SER A 160 12.48 5.62 23.60
N GLY A 161 12.48 4.97 22.43
CA GLY A 161 12.18 3.56 22.25
C GLY A 161 10.68 3.22 22.33
N LYS A 162 9.79 4.19 22.21
CA LYS A 162 8.35 3.97 22.17
C LYS A 162 7.87 3.84 20.72
N ILE A 163 6.90 2.94 20.48
CA ILE A 163 6.26 2.79 19.18
C ILE A 163 5.53 4.08 18.83
N LYS A 164 5.95 4.71 17.72
CA LYS A 164 5.35 5.96 17.21
C LYS A 164 3.92 5.78 16.75
N ASN A 165 3.66 4.68 16.04
CA ASN A 165 2.34 4.30 15.56
C ASN A 165 2.11 2.83 15.87
N LYS A 166 0.91 2.49 16.32
CA LYS A 166 0.48 1.09 16.41
C LYS A 166 -0.20 0.74 15.09
N ALA A 167 0.39 -0.15 14.34
CA ALA A 167 -0.29 -0.90 13.29
C ALA A 167 -0.95 -2.12 13.91
#